data_30aa05c52cbf95812f369779a46f2346
#
_entry.id   30aa05c52cbf95812f369779a46f2346
#
_cell.length_a   1.000
_cell.length_b   1.000
_cell.length_c   1.000
_cell.angle_alpha   90.00
_cell.angle_beta   90.00
_cell.angle_gamma   90.00
#
_symmetry.space_group_name_H-M   'P 1'
#
loop_
_entity.id
_entity.type
_entity.pdbx_description
1 polymer ?
#
loop_
_entity_poly.entity_id
_entity_poly.type
_entity_poly.pdbx_seq_one_letter_code
_entity_poly.pdbx_strand_id
1 'polypeptide(L)'
;MGDKTLAFWMMDKEMYTGMSLLYPSNDIVDRGMALHKMIRLLVHGMGGEGYLNFMGNEFGHPEWLDFPRAGNNSSYHYARRQWNLADDDNLRYKFLNEFDSAMNNTDEKYQWLAAHPAYTSWKHQDDKVIVFERADCVFVFNFHHSQSFPDYKVPNSFYVKLSNVSKTLFFN
;
A
#
# COMPACT_ATOMS: atom_id res chain seq x y z
N MET A 1 24.60 -7.31 1.72
CA MET A 1 23.44 -7.91 1.02
C MET A 1 22.54 -6.75 0.67
N GLY A 2 22.23 -6.57 -0.60
CA GLY A 2 21.24 -5.59 -1.00
C GLY A 2 19.85 -6.09 -0.60
N ASP A 3 19.13 -5.31 0.17
CA ASP A 3 17.76 -5.66 0.50
C ASP A 3 16.88 -5.45 -0.74
N LYS A 4 15.90 -6.31 -0.91
CA LYS A 4 14.96 -6.21 -2.02
C LYS A 4 13.94 -5.11 -1.75
N THR A 5 13.39 -4.50 -2.78
CA THR A 5 12.28 -3.54 -2.64
C THR A 5 11.03 -4.23 -2.11
N LEU A 6 10.10 -3.46 -1.53
CA LEU A 6 8.83 -4.00 -1.04
C LEU A 6 8.07 -4.74 -2.14
N ALA A 7 8.00 -4.15 -3.34
CA ALA A 7 7.35 -4.77 -4.50
C ALA A 7 8.00 -6.11 -4.87
N PHE A 8 9.32 -6.17 -4.85
CA PHE A 8 10.04 -7.42 -5.13
C PHE A 8 9.78 -8.49 -4.05
N TRP A 9 9.67 -8.11 -2.78
CA TRP A 9 9.29 -9.04 -1.71
C TRP A 9 7.90 -9.66 -1.91
N MET A 10 6.97 -8.89 -2.50
CA MET A 10 5.60 -9.34 -2.72
C MET A 10 5.44 -10.18 -3.99
N MET A 11 6.18 -9.88 -5.05
CA MET A 11 5.97 -10.43 -6.38
C MET A 11 7.15 -11.24 -6.93
N ASP A 12 8.30 -11.15 -6.29
CA ASP A 12 9.56 -11.76 -6.73
C ASP A 12 9.85 -11.45 -8.23
N LYS A 13 10.49 -12.35 -8.91
CA LYS A 13 10.82 -12.21 -10.35
C LYS A 13 9.62 -12.09 -11.28
N GLU A 14 8.42 -12.49 -10.80
CA GLU A 14 7.19 -12.40 -11.59
C GLU A 14 6.84 -10.96 -11.98
N MET A 15 7.31 -9.98 -11.22
CA MET A 15 7.09 -8.56 -11.55
C MET A 15 7.79 -8.13 -12.86
N TYR A 16 8.85 -8.78 -13.27
CA TYR A 16 9.58 -8.39 -14.50
C TYR A 16 8.79 -8.68 -15.78
N THR A 17 7.89 -9.63 -15.74
CA THR A 17 7.03 -9.99 -16.88
C THR A 17 5.55 -9.70 -16.62
N GLY A 18 5.08 -9.98 -15.40
CA GLY A 18 3.68 -9.86 -15.03
C GLY A 18 3.17 -8.42 -14.85
N MET A 19 4.05 -7.43 -14.77
CA MET A 19 3.64 -6.03 -14.69
C MET A 19 3.21 -5.42 -16.03
N SER A 20 3.38 -6.14 -17.15
CA SER A 20 2.86 -5.69 -18.44
C SER A 20 1.38 -5.98 -18.60
N LEU A 21 0.61 -5.00 -19.11
CA LEU A 21 -0.80 -5.15 -19.46
C LEU A 21 -1.01 -5.84 -20.81
N LEU A 22 0.07 -6.05 -21.57
CA LEU A 22 0.02 -6.79 -22.84
C LEU A 22 -0.21 -8.29 -22.62
N TYR A 23 0.01 -8.77 -21.41
CA TYR A 23 -0.21 -10.16 -21.01
C TYR A 23 -1.22 -10.24 -19.86
N PRO A 24 -1.99 -11.33 -19.76
CA PRO A 24 -2.82 -11.57 -18.61
C PRO A 24 -2.01 -11.46 -17.31
N SER A 25 -2.61 -10.87 -16.29
CA SER A 25 -2.01 -10.88 -14.96
C SER A 25 -1.99 -12.32 -14.41
N ASN A 26 -1.07 -12.57 -13.49
CA ASN A 26 -1.07 -13.81 -12.73
C ASN A 26 -1.40 -13.52 -11.25
N ASP A 27 -1.83 -14.55 -10.54
CA ASP A 27 -2.25 -14.42 -9.15
C ASP A 27 -1.15 -13.87 -8.24
N ILE A 28 0.12 -14.10 -8.56
CA ILE A 28 1.27 -13.62 -7.79
C ILE A 28 1.36 -12.09 -7.90
N VAL A 29 1.24 -11.56 -9.11
CA VAL A 29 1.30 -10.11 -9.35
C VAL A 29 0.09 -9.42 -8.77
N ASP A 30 -1.12 -9.93 -9.01
CA ASP A 30 -2.36 -9.33 -8.50
C ASP A 30 -2.39 -9.31 -6.98
N ARG A 31 -2.06 -10.43 -6.36
CA ARG A 31 -1.93 -10.53 -4.90
C ARG A 31 -0.82 -9.65 -4.36
N GLY A 32 0.32 -9.61 -5.03
CA GLY A 32 1.47 -8.80 -4.63
C GLY A 32 1.15 -7.30 -4.65
N MET A 33 0.45 -6.84 -5.69
CA MET A 33 -0.01 -5.45 -5.78
C MET A 33 -1.04 -5.12 -4.68
N ALA A 34 -1.99 -6.02 -4.43
CA ALA A 34 -2.98 -5.84 -3.36
C ALA A 34 -2.30 -5.75 -1.98
N LEU A 35 -1.37 -6.66 -1.68
CA LEU A 35 -0.61 -6.63 -0.43
C LEU A 35 0.26 -5.38 -0.30
N HIS A 36 0.90 -4.94 -1.38
CA HIS A 36 1.69 -3.71 -1.39
C HIS A 36 0.84 -2.49 -1.00
N LYS A 37 -0.36 -2.35 -1.60
CA LYS A 37 -1.31 -1.30 -1.26
C LYS A 37 -1.76 -1.39 0.21
N MET A 38 -2.14 -2.59 0.67
CA MET A 38 -2.59 -2.81 2.04
C MET A 38 -1.52 -2.47 3.07
N ILE A 39 -0.28 -2.94 2.87
CA ILE A 39 0.84 -2.66 3.78
C ILE A 39 1.11 -1.15 3.85
N ARG A 40 1.12 -0.47 2.71
CA ARG A 40 1.35 0.96 2.67
C ARG A 40 0.26 1.75 3.39
N LEU A 41 -1.02 1.43 3.13
CA LEU A 41 -2.13 2.08 3.81
C LEU A 41 -2.14 1.79 5.32
N LEU A 42 -1.80 0.55 5.71
CA LEU A 42 -1.70 0.18 7.13
C LEU A 42 -0.62 1.01 7.83
N VAL A 43 0.58 1.10 7.23
CA VAL A 43 1.68 1.88 7.79
C VAL A 43 1.33 3.37 7.83
N HIS A 44 0.70 3.89 6.79
CA HIS A 44 0.27 5.28 6.71
C HIS A 44 -0.80 5.61 7.76
N GLY A 45 -1.78 4.74 7.93
CA GLY A 45 -2.88 4.95 8.89
C GLY A 45 -2.50 4.70 10.35
N MET A 46 -1.73 3.65 10.64
CA MET A 46 -1.32 3.28 12.00
C MET A 46 0.03 3.85 12.42
N GLY A 47 0.86 4.29 11.48
CA GLY A 47 2.16 4.91 11.77
C GLY A 47 1.97 6.10 12.72
N GLY A 48 2.99 6.41 13.53
CA GLY A 48 2.91 7.45 14.55
C GLY A 48 2.59 8.85 14.02
N GLU A 49 3.43 9.84 14.31
CA GLU A 49 3.21 11.25 13.97
C GLU A 49 3.64 11.62 12.54
N GLY A 50 4.10 10.66 11.76
CA GLY A 50 4.54 10.90 10.39
C GLY A 50 4.65 9.64 9.57
N TYR A 51 4.77 9.81 8.27
CA TYR A 51 4.95 8.76 7.29
C TYR A 51 6.16 9.06 6.43
N LEU A 52 7.12 8.14 6.42
CA LEU A 52 8.28 8.20 5.54
C LEU A 52 8.16 7.12 4.48
N ASN A 53 8.00 7.53 3.23
CA ASN A 53 8.03 6.64 2.09
C ASN A 53 9.41 6.68 1.43
N PHE A 54 10.02 5.50 1.26
CA PHE A 54 11.24 5.43 0.48
C PHE A 54 10.90 5.57 -1.01
N MET A 55 11.57 6.52 -1.67
CA MET A 55 11.28 6.89 -3.04
C MET A 55 11.29 5.68 -3.98
N GLY A 56 10.22 5.49 -4.76
CA GLY A 56 9.93 4.37 -5.63
C GLY A 56 8.88 3.41 -5.08
N ASN A 57 8.64 3.36 -3.77
CA ASN A 57 7.55 2.57 -3.22
C ASN A 57 6.18 3.09 -3.65
N GLU A 58 6.06 4.36 -4.01
CA GLU A 58 4.81 4.97 -4.50
C GLU A 58 4.24 4.23 -5.71
N PHE A 59 5.11 3.73 -6.60
CA PHE A 59 4.69 2.95 -7.77
C PHE A 59 5.24 1.51 -7.79
N GLY A 60 5.91 1.06 -6.71
CA GLY A 60 6.46 -0.29 -6.63
C GLY A 60 7.70 -0.49 -7.50
N HIS A 61 8.64 0.45 -7.48
CA HIS A 61 9.90 0.35 -8.24
C HIS A 61 10.56 -1.01 -8.00
N PRO A 62 10.91 -1.76 -9.06
CA PRO A 62 11.35 -3.15 -8.92
C PRO A 62 12.77 -3.26 -8.39
N GLU A 63 13.62 -2.29 -8.71
CA GLU A 63 15.05 -2.40 -8.51
C GLU A 63 15.51 -1.73 -7.21
N TRP A 64 16.50 -2.34 -6.59
CA TRP A 64 17.26 -1.72 -5.53
C TRP A 64 18.01 -0.49 -6.06
N LEU A 65 18.16 0.52 -5.24
CA LEU A 65 18.99 1.66 -5.57
C LEU A 65 20.42 1.45 -5.04
N ASP A 66 21.36 1.47 -5.94
CA ASP A 66 22.77 1.44 -5.59
C ASP A 66 23.34 2.86 -5.61
N PHE A 67 23.43 3.47 -4.44
CA PHE A 67 24.00 4.80 -4.28
C PHE A 67 25.50 4.80 -4.58
N PRO A 68 26.08 5.94 -5.00
CA PRO A 68 27.50 6.07 -5.25
C PRO A 68 28.34 5.62 -4.05
N ARG A 69 29.25 4.71 -4.26
CA ARG A 69 30.16 4.17 -3.26
C ARG A 69 31.42 3.63 -3.93
N ALA A 70 32.47 3.37 -3.15
CA ALA A 70 33.73 2.87 -3.71
C ALA A 70 33.55 1.56 -4.52
N GLY A 71 32.67 0.66 -4.07
CA GLY A 71 32.41 -0.62 -4.73
C GLY A 71 31.72 -0.55 -6.09
N ASN A 72 31.15 0.59 -6.48
CA ASN A 72 30.57 0.83 -7.80
C ASN A 72 31.20 2.02 -8.53
N ASN A 73 32.45 2.36 -8.18
CA ASN A 73 33.21 3.49 -8.75
C ASN A 73 32.48 4.84 -8.63
N SER A 74 31.76 5.04 -7.53
CA SER A 74 30.98 6.25 -7.28
C SER A 74 29.93 6.52 -8.37
N SER A 75 29.39 5.48 -8.98
CA SER A 75 28.43 5.56 -10.07
C SER A 75 27.03 5.96 -9.59
N TYR A 76 26.38 6.86 -10.31
CA TYR A 76 24.97 7.25 -10.14
C TYR A 76 24.02 6.42 -11.01
N HIS A 77 24.52 5.48 -11.79
CA HIS A 77 23.71 4.77 -12.80
C HIS A 77 22.47 4.10 -12.22
N TYR A 78 22.62 3.46 -11.05
CA TYR A 78 21.52 2.77 -10.35
C TYR A 78 20.96 3.58 -9.15
N ALA A 79 21.33 4.85 -9.02
CA ALA A 79 20.86 5.71 -7.95
C ALA A 79 19.61 6.55 -8.32
N ARG A 80 18.92 6.18 -9.39
CA ARG A 80 17.76 6.92 -9.90
C ARG A 80 16.52 6.04 -9.98
N ARG A 81 15.35 6.70 -9.97
CA ARG A 81 14.05 6.06 -10.22
C ARG A 81 13.80 5.91 -11.70
N GLN A 82 13.14 4.85 -12.06
CA GLN A 82 12.62 4.59 -13.38
C GLN A 82 11.16 5.08 -13.47
N TRP A 83 10.96 6.39 -13.47
CA TRP A 83 9.63 7.01 -13.52
C TRP A 83 8.84 6.59 -14.77
N ASN A 84 9.53 6.30 -15.86
CA ASN A 84 8.93 5.76 -17.08
C ASN A 84 8.10 4.49 -16.82
N LEU A 85 8.36 3.72 -15.77
CA LEU A 85 7.54 2.56 -15.41
C LEU A 85 6.15 2.97 -14.88
N ALA A 86 6.09 4.07 -14.13
CA ALA A 86 4.83 4.61 -13.63
C ALA A 86 4.05 5.37 -14.72
N ASP A 87 4.77 5.96 -15.68
CA ASP A 87 4.20 6.79 -16.73
C ASP A 87 3.74 5.97 -17.96
N ASP A 88 4.15 4.71 -18.07
CA ASP A 88 3.77 3.83 -19.18
C ASP A 88 2.38 3.22 -18.95
N ASP A 89 1.43 3.60 -19.79
CA ASP A 89 0.06 3.10 -19.75
C ASP A 89 -0.09 1.60 -19.96
N ASN A 90 0.92 0.93 -20.51
CA ASN A 90 0.93 -0.51 -20.73
C ASN A 90 1.47 -1.29 -19.53
N LEU A 91 1.83 -0.62 -18.45
CA LEU A 91 2.39 -1.24 -17.25
C LEU A 91 1.48 -1.05 -16.02
N ARG A 92 1.44 -2.07 -15.16
CA ARG A 92 0.62 -2.08 -13.94
C ARG A 92 1.17 -1.18 -12.83
N TYR A 93 2.39 -0.66 -12.94
CA TYR A 93 2.98 0.28 -11.98
C TYR A 93 2.12 1.52 -11.78
N LYS A 94 1.41 1.98 -12.82
CA LYS A 94 0.48 3.10 -12.73
C LYS A 94 -0.59 2.91 -11.66
N PHE A 95 -1.11 1.67 -11.47
CA PHE A 95 -2.14 1.40 -10.47
C PHE A 95 -1.64 1.53 -9.04
N LEU A 96 -0.36 1.30 -8.79
CA LEU A 96 0.27 1.56 -7.51
C LEU A 96 0.49 3.06 -7.30
N ASN A 97 0.91 3.77 -8.34
CA ASN A 97 1.07 5.21 -8.33
C ASN A 97 -0.26 5.95 -8.12
N GLU A 98 -1.31 5.52 -8.79
CA GLU A 98 -2.67 6.04 -8.60
C GLU A 98 -3.18 5.80 -7.18
N PHE A 99 -2.90 4.62 -6.63
CA PHE A 99 -3.23 4.31 -5.25
C PHE A 99 -2.50 5.23 -4.26
N ASP A 100 -1.21 5.47 -4.48
CA ASP A 100 -0.42 6.39 -3.65
C ASP A 100 -1.01 7.80 -3.67
N SER A 101 -1.31 8.31 -4.85
CA SER A 101 -1.96 9.60 -5.03
C SER A 101 -3.32 9.66 -4.31
N ALA A 102 -4.14 8.63 -4.47
CA ALA A 102 -5.45 8.55 -3.82
C ALA A 102 -5.33 8.49 -2.28
N MET A 103 -4.37 7.75 -1.75
CA MET A 103 -4.10 7.65 -0.32
C MET A 103 -3.71 9.02 0.26
N ASN A 104 -2.75 9.70 -0.36
CA ASN A 104 -2.29 11.01 0.08
C ASN A 104 -3.39 12.09 -0.02
N ASN A 105 -4.13 12.14 -1.14
CA ASN A 105 -5.26 13.06 -1.31
C ASN A 105 -6.38 12.80 -0.28
N THR A 106 -6.57 11.54 0.11
CA THR A 106 -7.55 11.18 1.13
C THR A 106 -7.08 11.65 2.51
N ASP A 107 -5.80 11.48 2.82
CA ASP A 107 -5.24 12.03 4.06
C ASP A 107 -5.29 13.56 4.08
N GLU A 108 -4.97 14.23 2.98
CA GLU A 108 -5.11 15.70 2.87
C GLU A 108 -6.53 16.15 3.22
N LYS A 109 -7.52 15.38 2.80
CA LYS A 109 -8.94 15.69 3.08
C LYS A 109 -9.35 15.40 4.53
N TYR A 110 -8.92 14.27 5.09
CA TYR A 110 -9.37 13.81 6.40
C TYR A 110 -8.35 14.02 7.52
N GLN A 111 -7.12 14.39 7.18
CA GLN A 111 -6.06 14.81 8.12
C GLN A 111 -5.71 13.76 9.18
N TRP A 112 -5.76 12.46 8.85
CA TRP A 112 -5.49 11.43 9.86
C TRP A 112 -4.03 11.41 10.32
N LEU A 113 -3.04 11.75 9.46
CA LEU A 113 -1.63 11.84 9.88
C LEU A 113 -1.38 12.93 10.92
N ALA A 114 -2.11 14.05 10.82
CA ALA A 114 -2.03 15.15 11.79
C ALA A 114 -2.87 14.90 13.07
N ALA A 115 -3.72 13.88 13.07
CA ALA A 115 -4.57 13.55 14.21
C ALA A 115 -3.83 12.70 15.25
N HIS A 116 -4.48 12.53 16.41
CA HIS A 116 -4.00 11.61 17.44
C HIS A 116 -3.69 10.22 16.90
N PRO A 117 -2.82 9.45 17.57
CA PRO A 117 -2.49 8.08 17.17
C PRO A 117 -3.74 7.21 16.94
N ALA A 118 -3.61 6.26 16.02
CA ALA A 118 -4.70 5.34 15.71
C ALA A 118 -5.12 4.52 16.93
N TYR A 119 -6.43 4.34 17.10
CA TYR A 119 -7.01 3.48 18.12
C TYR A 119 -7.48 2.17 17.48
N THR A 120 -6.85 1.06 17.86
CA THR A 120 -7.27 -0.27 17.40
C THR A 120 -8.54 -0.67 18.14
N SER A 121 -9.67 -0.63 17.44
CA SER A 121 -10.98 -0.92 17.99
C SER A 121 -11.35 -2.39 17.89
N TRP A 122 -10.80 -3.10 16.93
CA TRP A 122 -11.05 -4.54 16.75
C TRP A 122 -9.86 -5.25 16.11
N LYS A 123 -9.60 -6.46 16.60
CA LYS A 123 -8.68 -7.41 15.97
C LYS A 123 -9.20 -8.82 16.19
N HIS A 124 -9.26 -9.60 15.13
CA HIS A 124 -9.69 -10.99 15.19
C HIS A 124 -8.62 -11.89 14.58
N GLN A 125 -8.06 -12.77 15.43
CA GLN A 125 -6.90 -13.59 15.07
C GLN A 125 -7.23 -14.61 13.99
N ASP A 126 -8.39 -15.27 14.08
CA ASP A 126 -8.77 -16.35 13.16
C ASP A 126 -9.24 -15.78 11.82
N ASP A 127 -10.04 -14.73 11.83
CA ASP A 127 -10.51 -14.04 10.62
C ASP A 127 -9.42 -13.21 9.94
N LYS A 128 -8.28 -12.97 10.62
CA LYS A 128 -7.20 -12.10 10.13
C LYS A 128 -7.67 -10.68 9.83
N VAL A 129 -8.59 -10.18 10.63
CA VAL A 129 -9.17 -8.84 10.47
C VAL A 129 -8.63 -7.88 11.54
N ILE A 130 -8.26 -6.70 11.11
CA ILE A 130 -7.90 -5.57 11.97
C ILE A 130 -8.78 -4.39 11.60
N VAL A 131 -9.30 -3.72 12.63
CA VAL A 131 -10.05 -2.47 12.49
C VAL A 131 -9.45 -1.44 13.44
N PHE A 132 -9.19 -0.27 12.93
CA PHE A 132 -8.74 0.86 13.74
C PHE A 132 -9.38 2.17 13.29
N GLU A 133 -9.39 3.13 14.19
CA GLU A 133 -9.90 4.48 13.97
C GLU A 133 -8.76 5.49 14.03
N ARG A 134 -8.77 6.47 13.15
CA ARG A 134 -7.89 7.63 13.24
C ARG A 134 -8.57 8.84 12.60
N ALA A 135 -8.60 9.97 13.30
CA ALA A 135 -9.46 11.11 12.94
C ALA A 135 -10.93 10.65 12.78
N ASP A 136 -11.61 11.09 11.74
CA ASP A 136 -12.99 10.66 11.41
C ASP A 136 -13.02 9.48 10.42
N CYS A 137 -11.91 8.72 10.33
CA CYS A 137 -11.77 7.59 9.44
C CYS A 137 -11.76 6.27 10.20
N VAL A 138 -12.38 5.27 9.60
CA VAL A 138 -12.35 3.87 10.03
C VAL A 138 -11.60 3.07 8.98
N PHE A 139 -10.58 2.37 9.41
CA PHE A 139 -9.76 1.52 8.56
C PHE A 139 -10.08 0.06 8.87
N VAL A 140 -10.45 -0.70 7.84
CA VAL A 140 -10.77 -2.12 7.94
C VAL A 140 -9.86 -2.88 7.01
N PHE A 141 -9.11 -3.82 7.56
CA PHE A 141 -8.20 -4.68 6.81
C PHE A 141 -8.56 -6.14 7.01
N ASN A 142 -8.75 -6.84 5.90
CA ASN A 142 -8.87 -8.28 5.86
C ASN A 142 -7.57 -8.87 5.31
N PHE A 143 -6.78 -9.51 6.16
CA PHE A 143 -5.56 -10.21 5.79
C PHE A 143 -5.77 -11.70 5.55
N HIS A 144 -7.01 -12.17 5.53
CA HIS A 144 -7.27 -13.57 5.27
C HIS A 144 -6.90 -13.92 3.82
N HIS A 145 -6.17 -15.01 3.65
CA HIS A 145 -5.58 -15.37 2.36
C HIS A 145 -6.61 -15.83 1.30
N SER A 146 -7.80 -16.24 1.71
CA SER A 146 -8.81 -16.83 0.82
C SER A 146 -10.26 -16.53 1.19
N GLN A 147 -10.53 -15.85 2.32
CA GLN A 147 -11.90 -15.56 2.75
C GLN A 147 -12.23 -14.08 2.65
N SER A 148 -13.38 -13.81 2.04
CA SER A 148 -14.08 -12.52 2.13
C SER A 148 -15.24 -12.67 3.10
N PHE A 149 -15.47 -11.65 3.91
CA PHE A 149 -16.51 -11.66 4.93
C PHE A 149 -17.60 -10.65 4.55
N PRO A 150 -18.73 -11.08 3.97
CA PRO A 150 -19.87 -10.18 3.77
C PRO A 150 -20.46 -9.81 5.14
N ASP A 151 -20.88 -8.56 5.26
CA ASP A 151 -21.55 -8.04 6.46
C ASP A 151 -20.76 -8.27 7.76
N TYR A 152 -19.43 -8.10 7.71
CA TYR A 152 -18.57 -8.30 8.87
C TYR A 152 -18.95 -7.36 10.01
N LYS A 153 -19.30 -7.93 11.16
CA LYS A 153 -19.74 -7.17 12.33
C LYS A 153 -18.52 -6.71 13.13
N VAL A 154 -18.36 -5.41 13.24
CA VAL A 154 -17.41 -4.77 14.15
C VAL A 154 -18.12 -4.30 15.43
N PRO A 155 -17.41 -4.16 16.58
CA PRO A 155 -18.03 -3.74 17.83
C PRO A 155 -18.78 -2.41 17.76
N ASN A 156 -19.80 -2.26 18.57
CA ASN A 156 -20.81 -1.21 18.55
C ASN A 156 -20.34 0.25 18.66
N SER A 157 -19.09 0.51 18.97
CA SER A 157 -18.54 1.88 19.01
C SER A 157 -18.63 2.62 17.66
N PHE A 158 -18.86 1.89 16.57
CA PHE A 158 -18.94 2.41 15.21
C PHE A 158 -20.32 2.84 14.72
N TYR A 159 -21.39 2.24 15.26
CA TYR A 159 -22.75 2.50 14.72
C TYR A 159 -23.19 3.96 14.84
N VAL A 160 -22.62 4.71 15.76
CA VAL A 160 -22.97 6.13 15.96
C VAL A 160 -22.23 7.02 14.93
N LYS A 161 -21.05 6.59 14.45
CA LYS A 161 -20.25 7.38 13.49
C LYS A 161 -20.51 7.02 12.03
N LEU A 162 -20.84 5.78 11.71
CA LEU A 162 -21.08 5.33 10.32
C LEU A 162 -22.31 6.00 9.68
N SER A 163 -23.28 6.46 10.48
CA SER A 163 -24.43 7.24 9.96
C SER A 163 -24.02 8.57 9.30
N ASN A 164 -22.81 9.05 9.55
CA ASN A 164 -22.27 10.28 9.00
C ASN A 164 -21.17 10.04 7.94
N VAL A 165 -20.77 8.79 7.69
CA VAL A 165 -19.75 8.45 6.69
C VAL A 165 -20.40 8.26 5.33
N SER A 166 -20.39 9.30 4.52
CA SER A 166 -21.04 9.31 3.21
C SER A 166 -20.30 8.55 2.10
N LYS A 167 -19.11 8.00 2.35
CA LYS A 167 -18.36 7.19 1.38
C LYS A 167 -17.40 6.23 2.07
N THR A 168 -17.63 4.94 1.93
CA THR A 168 -16.64 3.90 2.17
C THR A 168 -15.74 3.84 0.94
N LEU A 169 -14.45 4.08 1.12
CA LEU A 169 -13.48 3.90 0.04
C LEU A 169 -13.03 2.43 0.05
N PHE A 170 -13.44 1.69 -0.97
CA PHE A 170 -12.90 0.36 -1.24
C PHE A 170 -11.68 0.52 -2.14
N PHE A 171 -10.52 0.12 -1.66
CA PHE A 171 -9.35 -0.07 -2.49
C PHE A 171 -9.31 -1.56 -2.88
N ASN A 172 -9.76 -1.86 -4.09
CA ASN A 172 -9.62 -3.17 -4.71
C ASN A 172 -8.23 -3.31 -5.34
#